data_0807ba0f1f2593f5b2da1db341051d5a
#
_entry.id   0807ba0f1f2593f5b2da1db341051d5a
#
_cell.length_a   1.000
_cell.length_b   1.000
_cell.length_c   1.000
_cell.angle_alpha   90.00
_cell.angle_beta   90.00
_cell.angle_gamma   90.00
#
_symmetry.space_group_name_H-M   'P 1'
#
loop_
_entity.id
_entity.type
_entity.pdbx_description
1 polymer ?
#
loop_
_entity_poly.entity_id
_entity_poly.type
_entity_poly.pdbx_seq_one_letter_code
_entity_poly.pdbx_strand_id
1 'polypeptide(L)'
;MTKEYILKGLGNRNLNIMFGDFCYYNRHTLHERYTPLGIGIIAQYTKEQFGEDVQVSIFKSIDKFLDTAKEKAPDVIGLSVYYWNMALNKYVVNRIREMYGKNVLIVLGGPSIDNDINEQHKFLSKEFPQADAVIINEGEIGFQNIIEKLFDSRDSLFKAPIDGVHFLSNDEVIQGLAVGTNIDLSTVGSP
;
A
#
# COMPACT_ATOMS: atom_id res chain seq x y z
N MET A 1 -10.25 -19.20 13.73
CA MET A 1 -11.46 -19.09 12.88
C MET A 1 -11.02 -19.27 11.44
N THR A 2 -11.52 -20.25 10.76
CA THR A 2 -11.08 -20.70 9.44
C THR A 2 -11.46 -19.70 8.34
N LYS A 3 -10.59 -19.53 7.35
CA LYS A 3 -10.71 -18.66 6.14
C LYS A 3 -12.10 -18.66 5.44
N GLU A 4 -12.93 -19.66 5.66
CA GLU A 4 -14.25 -19.80 5.02
C GLU A 4 -15.32 -18.79 5.45
N TYR A 5 -15.13 -18.08 6.56
CA TYR A 5 -16.15 -17.15 7.08
C TYR A 5 -16.00 -15.71 6.55
N ILE A 6 -14.83 -15.31 6.08
CA ILE A 6 -14.53 -13.95 5.62
C ILE A 6 -15.04 -13.71 4.19
N LEU A 7 -15.10 -14.76 3.37
CA LEU A 7 -15.40 -14.66 1.94
C LEU A 7 -16.90 -14.61 1.59
N LYS A 8 -17.81 -14.66 2.55
CA LYS A 8 -19.27 -14.72 2.28
C LYS A 8 -19.94 -13.37 2.01
N GLY A 9 -19.25 -12.24 2.15
CA GLY A 9 -19.84 -10.90 2.05
C GLY A 9 -19.59 -10.15 0.74
N LEU A 10 -18.60 -10.55 -0.05
CA LEU A 10 -18.19 -9.87 -1.27
C LEU A 10 -18.47 -10.78 -2.47
N GLY A 11 -19.50 -10.48 -3.19
CA GLY A 11 -19.72 -11.10 -4.49
C GLY A 11 -18.44 -10.99 -5.33
N ASN A 12 -17.90 -12.11 -5.78
CA ASN A 12 -16.89 -12.34 -6.85
C ASN A 12 -16.01 -11.13 -7.28
N ARG A 13 -15.50 -10.35 -6.34
CA ARG A 13 -14.70 -9.16 -6.64
C ARG A 13 -13.22 -9.47 -6.42
N ASN A 14 -12.51 -9.62 -7.51
CA ASN A 14 -11.06 -9.73 -7.50
C ASN A 14 -10.46 -8.32 -7.38
N LEU A 15 -9.85 -7.98 -6.21
CA LEU A 15 -9.24 -6.66 -5.99
C LEU A 15 -8.00 -6.48 -6.85
N ASN A 16 -7.94 -5.38 -7.58
CA ASN A 16 -6.76 -4.98 -8.34
C ASN A 16 -5.81 -4.16 -7.46
N ILE A 17 -4.70 -4.74 -7.06
CA ILE A 17 -3.68 -4.14 -6.19
C ILE A 17 -2.44 -3.83 -7.01
N MET A 18 -2.03 -2.57 -7.01
CA MET A 18 -0.83 -2.14 -7.72
C MET A 18 0.20 -1.58 -6.74
N PHE A 19 1.39 -2.15 -6.75
CA PHE A 19 2.51 -1.68 -5.94
C PHE A 19 3.50 -0.88 -6.79
N GLY A 20 4.02 0.22 -6.21
CA GLY A 20 5.05 1.05 -6.82
C GLY A 20 6.29 1.20 -5.95
N ASP A 21 7.45 0.85 -6.50
CA ASP A 21 8.78 1.17 -5.97
C ASP A 21 9.54 1.95 -7.04
N PHE A 22 9.22 3.24 -7.15
CA PHE A 22 9.66 4.05 -8.27
C PHE A 22 11.11 4.48 -8.15
N CYS A 23 11.82 4.45 -9.27
CA CYS A 23 13.19 4.95 -9.39
C CYS A 23 13.32 5.94 -10.56
N TYR A 24 14.31 6.84 -10.45
CA TYR A 24 14.64 7.76 -11.53
C TYR A 24 15.31 7.01 -12.69
N TYR A 25 14.88 7.36 -13.91
CA TYR A 25 15.56 6.92 -15.12
C TYR A 25 16.68 7.89 -15.47
N ASN A 26 17.88 7.40 -15.66
CA ASN A 26 18.91 8.16 -16.37
C ASN A 26 18.87 7.78 -17.85
N ARG A 27 19.15 8.74 -18.76
CA ARG A 27 18.97 8.60 -20.23
C ARG A 27 19.59 7.34 -20.87
N HIS A 28 20.42 6.60 -20.16
CA HIS A 28 21.16 5.43 -20.69
C HIS A 28 21.17 4.19 -19.80
N THR A 29 20.64 4.24 -18.61
CA THR A 29 20.55 3.07 -17.72
C THR A 29 19.33 3.18 -16.82
N LEU A 30 18.45 2.20 -16.88
CA LEU A 30 17.59 1.93 -15.76
C LEU A 30 18.46 1.70 -14.53
N HIS A 31 18.32 2.49 -13.48
CA HIS A 31 18.85 2.14 -12.18
C HIS A 31 18.07 0.96 -11.59
N GLU A 32 17.75 -0.03 -12.44
CA GLU A 32 17.00 -1.25 -12.10
C GLU A 32 17.84 -2.27 -11.32
N ARG A 33 19.02 -1.89 -10.86
CA ARG A 33 19.93 -2.85 -10.20
C ARG A 33 19.42 -3.35 -8.85
N TYR A 34 18.37 -2.79 -8.33
CA TYR A 34 17.81 -3.20 -7.04
C TYR A 34 16.47 -3.88 -7.24
N THR A 35 16.38 -5.14 -6.83
CA THR A 35 15.10 -5.82 -6.66
C THR A 35 14.33 -5.10 -5.57
N PRO A 36 13.06 -4.73 -5.78
CA PRO A 36 12.23 -4.08 -4.78
C PRO A 36 11.80 -5.08 -3.71
N LEU A 37 12.76 -5.57 -2.91
CA LEU A 37 12.57 -6.72 -2.04
C LEU A 37 11.45 -6.50 -1.02
N GLY A 38 11.44 -5.37 -0.32
CA GLY A 38 10.43 -5.09 0.70
C GLY A 38 9.01 -5.14 0.14
N ILE A 39 8.75 -4.37 -0.92
CA ILE A 39 7.43 -4.35 -1.54
C ILE A 39 7.10 -5.66 -2.28
N GLY A 40 8.13 -6.37 -2.74
CA GLY A 40 8.00 -7.69 -3.35
C GLY A 40 7.52 -8.74 -2.34
N ILE A 41 8.06 -8.73 -1.13
CA ILE A 41 7.64 -9.62 -0.04
C ILE A 41 6.18 -9.33 0.35
N ILE A 42 5.81 -8.05 0.51
CA ILE A 42 4.42 -7.66 0.80
C ILE A 42 3.47 -8.15 -0.30
N ALA A 43 3.86 -7.97 -1.56
CA ALA A 43 3.06 -8.40 -2.71
C ALA A 43 2.89 -9.92 -2.75
N GLN A 44 3.96 -10.68 -2.51
CA GLN A 44 3.92 -12.13 -2.46
C GLN A 44 3.09 -12.63 -1.28
N TYR A 45 3.30 -12.06 -0.09
CA TYR A 45 2.51 -12.36 1.10
C TYR A 45 1.02 -12.09 0.87
N THR A 46 0.68 -10.97 0.25
CA THR A 46 -0.71 -10.64 -0.10
C THR A 46 -1.33 -11.69 -1.03
N LYS A 47 -0.59 -12.14 -2.06
CA LYS A 47 -1.07 -13.22 -2.95
C LYS A 47 -1.30 -14.52 -2.20
N GLU A 48 -0.41 -14.89 -1.27
CA GLU A 48 -0.52 -16.11 -0.49
C GLU A 48 -1.71 -16.07 0.48
N GLN A 49 -1.99 -14.90 1.07
CA GLN A 49 -3.11 -14.75 2.00
C GLN A 49 -4.47 -14.76 1.30
N PHE A 50 -4.58 -14.11 0.14
CA PHE A 50 -5.87 -13.87 -0.51
C PHE A 50 -6.10 -14.67 -1.80
N GLY A 51 -5.07 -15.31 -2.35
CA GLY A 51 -5.21 -16.19 -3.52
C GLY A 51 -5.80 -15.48 -4.73
N GLU A 52 -6.84 -16.07 -5.29
CA GLU A 52 -7.51 -15.57 -6.51
C GLU A 52 -8.39 -14.33 -6.25
N ASP A 53 -8.63 -13.97 -4.99
CA ASP A 53 -9.42 -12.78 -4.64
C ASP A 53 -8.66 -11.47 -4.86
N VAL A 54 -7.37 -11.54 -5.18
CA VAL A 54 -6.53 -10.39 -5.47
C VAL A 54 -5.72 -10.58 -6.75
N GLN A 55 -5.64 -9.53 -7.55
CA GLN A 55 -4.66 -9.42 -8.62
C GLN A 55 -3.59 -8.42 -8.19
N VAL A 56 -2.34 -8.85 -8.11
CA VAL A 56 -1.24 -8.03 -7.60
C VAL A 56 -0.20 -7.80 -8.69
N SER A 57 0.20 -6.54 -8.87
CA SER A 57 1.24 -6.12 -9.83
C SER A 57 2.23 -5.18 -9.16
N ILE A 58 3.52 -5.25 -9.56
CA ILE A 58 4.60 -4.41 -9.02
C ILE A 58 5.22 -3.61 -10.16
N PHE A 59 5.47 -2.33 -9.92
CA PHE A 59 6.00 -1.39 -10.91
C PHE A 59 7.20 -0.61 -10.37
N LYS A 60 8.22 -0.46 -11.19
CA LYS A 60 9.35 0.46 -10.98
C LYS A 60 9.26 1.69 -11.86
N SER A 61 8.51 1.60 -12.96
CA SER A 61 8.27 2.69 -13.92
C SER A 61 6.95 3.38 -13.64
N ILE A 62 6.99 4.69 -13.47
CA ILE A 62 5.78 5.53 -13.32
C ILE A 62 4.91 5.46 -14.57
N ASP A 63 5.50 5.52 -15.77
CA ASP A 63 4.74 5.51 -17.01
C ASP A 63 3.95 4.20 -17.13
N LYS A 64 4.62 3.05 -16.94
CA LYS A 64 3.95 1.75 -16.95
C LYS A 64 2.87 1.63 -15.87
N PHE A 65 3.14 2.15 -14.67
CA PHE A 65 2.18 2.16 -13.58
C PHE A 65 0.92 2.96 -13.96
N LEU A 66 1.11 4.20 -14.42
CA LEU A 66 -0.02 5.08 -14.77
C LEU A 66 -0.78 4.58 -16.01
N ASP A 67 -0.10 4.01 -17.00
CA ASP A 67 -0.75 3.45 -18.18
C ASP A 67 -1.57 2.21 -17.81
N THR A 68 -1.03 1.30 -17.00
CA THR A 68 -1.79 0.15 -16.48
C THR A 68 -2.98 0.61 -15.63
N ALA A 69 -2.80 1.65 -14.79
CA ALA A 69 -3.90 2.19 -14.01
C ALA A 69 -5.02 2.77 -14.88
N LYS A 70 -4.71 3.39 -16.05
CA LYS A 70 -5.71 3.88 -17.01
C LYS A 70 -6.48 2.74 -17.69
N GLU A 71 -5.80 1.65 -18.01
CA GLU A 71 -6.41 0.48 -18.65
C GLU A 71 -7.34 -0.26 -17.67
N LYS A 72 -6.91 -0.41 -16.43
CA LYS A 72 -7.67 -1.05 -15.36
C LYS A 72 -7.45 -0.30 -14.05
N ALA A 73 -8.49 0.38 -13.59
CA ALA A 73 -8.44 1.10 -12.32
C ALA A 73 -8.02 0.18 -11.17
N PRO A 74 -7.02 0.55 -10.36
CA PRO A 74 -6.71 -0.19 -9.15
C PRO A 74 -7.79 0.05 -8.07
N ASP A 75 -8.00 -0.93 -7.20
CA ASP A 75 -8.76 -0.75 -5.97
C ASP A 75 -7.87 -0.21 -4.86
N VAL A 76 -6.61 -0.66 -4.83
CA VAL A 76 -5.59 -0.28 -3.86
C VAL A 76 -4.26 -0.03 -4.56
N ILE A 77 -3.56 1.04 -4.17
CA ILE A 77 -2.15 1.20 -4.48
C ILE A 77 -1.32 1.23 -3.20
N GLY A 78 -0.19 0.51 -3.22
CA GLY A 78 0.84 0.53 -2.17
C GLY A 78 2.13 1.13 -2.73
N LEU A 79 2.66 2.17 -2.09
CA LEU A 79 3.88 2.83 -2.57
C LEU A 79 4.99 2.75 -1.54
N SER A 80 6.16 2.32 -1.98
CA SER A 80 7.38 2.30 -1.18
C SER A 80 8.02 3.69 -1.18
N VAL A 81 8.07 4.33 0.00
CA VAL A 81 8.59 5.70 0.16
C VAL A 81 9.99 5.69 0.73
N TYR A 82 10.92 6.12 -0.11
CA TYR A 82 12.31 6.41 0.23
C TYR A 82 12.58 7.90 0.06
N TYR A 83 13.60 8.40 0.74
CA TYR A 83 14.00 9.79 0.63
C TYR A 83 14.21 10.23 -0.84
N TRP A 84 14.80 9.38 -1.65
CA TRP A 84 15.12 9.71 -3.07
C TRP A 84 13.92 9.64 -4.02
N ASN A 85 12.83 8.94 -3.69
CA ASN A 85 11.68 8.81 -4.58
C ASN A 85 10.42 9.57 -4.13
N MET A 86 10.50 10.39 -3.08
CA MET A 86 9.36 11.14 -2.55
C MET A 86 8.64 11.96 -3.62
N ALA A 87 9.39 12.68 -4.46
CA ALA A 87 8.79 13.49 -5.52
C ALA A 87 8.05 12.64 -6.56
N LEU A 88 8.57 11.45 -6.89
CA LEU A 88 7.94 10.50 -7.79
C LEU A 88 6.64 9.96 -7.20
N ASN A 89 6.66 9.58 -5.92
CA ASN A 89 5.48 9.10 -5.21
C ASN A 89 4.40 10.20 -5.11
N LYS A 90 4.77 11.44 -4.77
CA LYS A 90 3.83 12.58 -4.76
C LYS A 90 3.16 12.78 -6.13
N TYR A 91 3.94 12.73 -7.20
CA TYR A 91 3.41 12.83 -8.55
C TYR A 91 2.38 11.73 -8.83
N VAL A 92 2.71 10.47 -8.55
CA VAL A 92 1.80 9.34 -8.79
C VAL A 92 0.55 9.45 -7.94
N VAL A 93 0.67 9.76 -6.65
CA VAL A 93 -0.46 9.95 -5.73
C VAL A 93 -1.43 11.00 -6.27
N ASN A 94 -0.92 12.16 -6.70
CA ASN A 94 -1.75 13.22 -7.27
C ASN A 94 -2.43 12.77 -8.58
N ARG A 95 -1.70 12.10 -9.48
CA ARG A 95 -2.28 11.60 -10.74
C ARG A 95 -3.39 10.57 -10.51
N ILE A 96 -3.22 9.66 -9.56
CA ILE A 96 -4.25 8.69 -9.20
C ILE A 96 -5.48 9.39 -8.60
N ARG A 97 -5.29 10.40 -7.75
CA ARG A 97 -6.40 11.19 -7.20
C ARG A 97 -7.15 11.99 -8.28
N GLU A 98 -6.44 12.56 -9.24
CA GLU A 98 -7.05 13.24 -10.38
C GLU A 98 -7.90 12.28 -11.23
N MET A 99 -7.44 11.05 -11.44
CA MET A 99 -8.16 10.06 -12.27
C MET A 99 -9.35 9.42 -11.55
N TYR A 100 -9.19 9.12 -10.25
CA TYR A 100 -10.14 8.23 -9.56
C TYR A 100 -10.70 8.79 -8.25
N GLY A 101 -10.26 9.96 -7.81
CA GLY A 101 -10.68 10.52 -6.53
C GLY A 101 -10.40 9.56 -5.37
N LYS A 102 -11.35 9.43 -4.46
CA LYS A 102 -11.28 8.53 -3.31
C LYS A 102 -11.71 7.08 -3.61
N ASN A 103 -11.99 6.75 -4.87
CA ASN A 103 -12.33 5.36 -5.25
C ASN A 103 -11.13 4.40 -5.20
N VAL A 104 -9.92 4.92 -5.23
CA VAL A 104 -8.68 4.16 -5.05
C VAL A 104 -8.14 4.39 -3.65
N LEU A 105 -7.82 3.32 -2.94
CA LEU A 105 -7.14 3.40 -1.64
C LEU A 105 -5.64 3.60 -1.87
N ILE A 106 -5.05 4.63 -1.25
CA ILE A 106 -3.62 4.96 -1.37
C ILE A 106 -2.94 4.73 -0.03
N VAL A 107 -2.08 3.73 0.01
CA VAL A 107 -1.31 3.30 1.18
C VAL A 107 0.17 3.53 0.93
N LEU A 108 0.85 4.17 1.86
CA LEU A 108 2.28 4.41 1.79
C LEU A 108 3.00 3.59 2.85
N GLY A 109 4.20 3.14 2.55
CA GLY A 109 5.08 2.43 3.47
C GLY A 109 6.54 2.72 3.13
N GLY A 110 7.45 2.23 3.94
CA GLY A 110 8.88 2.33 3.66
C GLY A 110 9.66 3.17 4.68
N PRO A 111 10.99 3.13 4.60
CA PRO A 111 11.88 3.59 5.68
C PRO A 111 11.93 5.12 5.85
N SER A 112 11.31 5.89 4.96
CA SER A 112 11.23 7.35 5.10
C SER A 112 10.01 7.83 5.91
N ILE A 113 9.21 6.92 6.43
CA ILE A 113 8.11 7.24 7.32
C ILE A 113 8.60 7.12 8.76
N ASP A 114 8.61 8.23 9.49
CA ASP A 114 9.07 8.28 10.87
C ASP A 114 8.08 7.60 11.82
N ASN A 115 8.57 7.09 12.94
CA ASN A 115 7.72 6.53 14.00
C ASN A 115 7.18 7.60 14.96
N ASP A 116 7.71 8.83 14.92
CA ASP A 116 7.18 9.96 15.70
C ASP A 116 5.83 10.42 15.14
N ILE A 117 4.84 10.53 16.03
CA ILE A 117 3.45 10.87 15.67
C ILE A 117 3.32 12.26 15.04
N ASN A 118 4.15 13.24 15.47
CA ASN A 118 4.09 14.59 14.91
C ASN A 118 4.69 14.61 13.50
N GLU A 119 5.74 13.84 13.27
CA GLU A 119 6.31 13.69 11.92
C GLU A 119 5.35 12.93 11.00
N GLN A 120 4.62 11.93 11.49
CA GLN A 120 3.57 11.26 10.73
C GLN A 120 2.40 12.18 10.41
N HIS A 121 2.01 13.03 11.36
CA HIS A 121 1.00 14.07 11.11
C HIS A 121 1.45 15.01 9.99
N LYS A 122 2.68 15.53 10.06
CA LYS A 122 3.24 16.37 8.99
C LYS A 122 3.31 15.62 7.65
N PHE A 123 3.74 14.37 7.69
CA PHE A 123 3.84 13.53 6.51
C PHE A 123 2.48 13.36 5.82
N LEU A 124 1.44 12.97 6.56
CA LEU A 124 0.10 12.76 6.02
C LEU A 124 -0.63 14.08 5.71
N SER A 125 -0.45 15.14 6.51
CA SER A 125 -1.18 16.40 6.30
C SER A 125 -0.55 17.34 5.28
N LYS A 126 0.80 17.31 5.13
CA LYS A 126 1.53 18.27 4.29
C LYS A 126 2.26 17.62 3.13
N GLU A 127 2.96 16.51 3.38
CA GLU A 127 3.77 15.87 2.34
C GLU A 127 2.92 15.01 1.40
N PHE A 128 1.99 14.24 1.95
CA PHE A 128 1.10 13.35 1.21
C PHE A 128 -0.39 13.50 1.61
N PRO A 129 -0.98 14.70 1.50
CA PRO A 129 -2.37 14.94 1.93
C PRO A 129 -3.40 14.16 1.11
N GLN A 130 -2.99 13.55 0.02
CA GLN A 130 -3.82 12.71 -0.82
C GLN A 130 -3.70 11.21 -0.52
N ALA A 131 -2.76 10.80 0.34
CA ALA A 131 -2.72 9.43 0.83
C ALA A 131 -3.84 9.16 1.84
N ASP A 132 -4.22 7.91 2.00
CA ASP A 132 -5.25 7.52 2.95
C ASP A 132 -4.65 6.98 4.24
N ALA A 133 -3.51 6.27 4.16
CA ALA A 133 -2.85 5.69 5.32
C ALA A 133 -1.36 5.47 5.08
N VAL A 134 -0.64 5.27 6.19
CA VAL A 134 0.72 4.77 6.20
C VAL A 134 0.81 3.45 6.96
N ILE A 135 1.69 2.58 6.52
CA ILE A 135 2.05 1.35 7.23
C ILE A 135 3.39 1.57 7.90
N ILE A 136 3.44 1.24 9.18
CA ILE A 136 4.61 1.44 10.04
C ILE A 136 5.30 0.10 10.27
N ASN A 137 6.63 0.13 10.28
CA ASN A 137 7.50 -1.03 10.41
C ASN A 137 7.38 -1.99 9.20
N GLU A 138 7.19 -3.28 9.47
CA GLU A 138 7.03 -4.29 8.43
C GLU A 138 5.64 -4.25 7.83
N GLY A 139 5.60 -4.30 6.51
CA GLY A 139 4.39 -3.97 5.75
C GLY A 139 3.37 -5.08 5.62
N GLU A 140 3.77 -6.32 5.83
CA GLU A 140 3.00 -7.52 5.46
C GLU A 140 1.67 -7.59 6.22
N ILE A 141 1.73 -7.54 7.55
CA ILE A 141 0.54 -7.63 8.41
C ILE A 141 -0.32 -6.39 8.31
N GLY A 142 0.29 -5.19 8.33
CA GLY A 142 -0.46 -3.94 8.19
C GLY A 142 -1.22 -3.88 6.86
N PHE A 143 -0.59 -4.31 5.77
CA PHE A 143 -1.24 -4.35 4.47
C PHE A 143 -2.34 -5.42 4.41
N GLN A 144 -2.09 -6.62 4.96
CA GLN A 144 -3.12 -7.67 5.09
C GLN A 144 -4.35 -7.14 5.85
N ASN A 145 -4.16 -6.49 7.00
CA ASN A 145 -5.24 -5.95 7.81
C ASN A 145 -6.09 -4.92 7.05
N ILE A 146 -5.46 -4.08 6.21
CA ILE A 146 -6.19 -3.17 5.32
C ILE A 146 -7.03 -3.94 4.32
N ILE A 147 -6.46 -4.95 3.65
CA ILE A 147 -7.17 -5.72 2.63
C ILE A 147 -8.33 -6.51 3.25
N GLU A 148 -8.14 -7.12 4.42
CA GLU A 148 -9.24 -7.79 5.14
C GLU A 148 -10.38 -6.83 5.46
N LYS A 149 -10.07 -5.63 5.98
CA LYS A 149 -11.07 -4.60 6.25
C LYS A 149 -11.77 -4.11 4.98
N LEU A 150 -11.03 -4.00 3.89
CA LEU A 150 -11.61 -3.61 2.60
C LEU A 150 -12.56 -4.68 2.05
N PHE A 151 -12.27 -5.95 2.30
CA PHE A 151 -13.18 -7.05 1.99
C PHE A 151 -14.44 -7.02 2.84
N ASP A 152 -14.36 -6.65 4.12
CA ASP A 152 -15.54 -6.52 4.97
C ASP A 152 -16.44 -5.37 4.52
N SER A 153 -15.91 -4.17 4.45
CA SER A 153 -16.63 -2.97 3.98
C SER A 153 -15.67 -1.79 3.79
N ARG A 154 -15.67 -1.23 2.58
CA ARG A 154 -14.92 0.00 2.31
C ARG A 154 -15.39 1.18 3.19
N ASP A 155 -16.68 1.24 3.47
CA ASP A 155 -17.25 2.34 4.27
C ASP A 155 -16.88 2.26 5.76
N SER A 156 -16.45 1.09 6.24
CA SER A 156 -15.94 0.89 7.60
C SER A 156 -14.45 1.09 7.74
N LEU A 157 -13.73 1.18 6.61
CA LEU A 157 -12.29 1.41 6.60
C LEU A 157 -11.98 2.74 7.29
N PHE A 158 -11.01 2.73 8.19
CA PHE A 158 -10.58 3.92 8.96
C PHE A 158 -11.61 4.51 9.95
N LYS A 159 -12.68 3.80 10.28
CA LYS A 159 -13.58 4.18 11.38
C LYS A 159 -13.05 3.77 12.77
N ALA A 160 -12.12 2.83 12.79
CA ALA A 160 -11.45 2.34 14.00
C ALA A 160 -9.97 2.09 13.69
N PRO A 161 -9.08 2.06 14.68
CA PRO A 161 -7.68 1.69 14.50
C PRO A 161 -7.53 0.36 13.78
N ILE A 162 -6.52 0.27 12.93
CA ILE A 162 -6.13 -0.95 12.18
C ILE A 162 -4.69 -1.25 12.56
N ASP A 163 -4.44 -2.44 13.08
CA ASP A 163 -3.11 -2.82 13.56
C ASP A 163 -2.06 -2.75 12.44
N GLY A 164 -0.93 -2.13 12.73
CA GLY A 164 0.16 -1.86 11.79
C GLY A 164 -0.09 -0.67 10.84
N VAL A 165 -1.21 0.04 10.99
CA VAL A 165 -1.63 1.12 10.08
C VAL A 165 -1.92 2.40 10.86
N HIS A 166 -1.42 3.51 10.32
CA HIS A 166 -1.72 4.85 10.86
C HIS A 166 -2.38 5.70 9.77
N PHE A 167 -3.34 6.53 10.15
CA PHE A 167 -4.08 7.39 9.22
C PHE A 167 -4.56 8.67 9.91
N LEU A 168 -4.89 9.70 9.13
CA LEU A 168 -5.46 10.93 9.66
C LEU A 168 -6.99 10.84 9.76
N SER A 169 -7.52 11.22 10.91
CA SER A 169 -8.95 11.42 11.13
C SER A 169 -9.15 12.67 11.98
N ASN A 170 -9.96 13.62 11.51
CA ASN A 170 -10.21 14.90 12.18
C ASN A 170 -8.92 15.65 12.61
N ASP A 171 -7.92 15.66 11.73
CA ASP A 171 -6.59 16.26 11.95
C ASP A 171 -5.76 15.61 13.07
N GLU A 172 -6.11 14.39 13.50
CA GLU A 172 -5.36 13.59 14.45
C GLU A 172 -4.86 12.30 13.78
N VAL A 173 -3.66 11.84 14.15
CA VAL A 173 -3.15 10.54 13.70
C VAL A 173 -3.75 9.44 14.56
N ILE A 174 -4.57 8.62 13.94
CA ILE A 174 -5.08 7.39 14.55
C ILE A 174 -4.06 6.29 14.33
N GLN A 175 -3.61 5.69 15.43
CA GLN A 175 -2.59 4.64 15.42
C GLN A 175 -3.23 3.29 15.73
N GLY A 176 -2.99 2.31 14.87
CA GLY A 176 -3.18 0.90 15.21
C GLY A 176 -2.08 0.39 16.14
N LEU A 177 -2.29 -0.75 16.74
CA LEU A 177 -1.24 -1.40 17.53
C LEU A 177 -0.05 -1.74 16.63
N ALA A 178 1.14 -1.58 17.17
CA ALA A 178 2.35 -2.02 16.47
C ALA A 178 2.27 -3.54 16.25
N VAL A 179 2.34 -3.95 15.00
CA VAL A 179 2.46 -5.36 14.66
C VAL A 179 3.94 -5.71 14.62
N GLY A 180 4.32 -6.73 15.39
CA GLY A 180 5.70 -7.20 15.45
C GLY A 180 6.06 -8.07 14.26
N THR A 181 7.36 -8.19 14.04
CA THR A 181 8.03 -8.98 13.00
C THR A 181 7.98 -10.48 13.26
N ASN A 182 6.82 -11.04 13.48
CA ASN A 182 6.70 -12.49 13.75
C ASN A 182 6.37 -13.32 12.50
N ILE A 183 6.52 -12.73 11.30
CA ILE A 183 6.40 -13.51 10.09
C ILE A 183 7.72 -14.26 9.90
N ASP A 184 7.63 -15.57 9.89
CA ASP A 184 8.75 -16.38 9.42
C ASP A 184 8.89 -16.20 7.90
N LEU A 185 9.77 -15.30 7.50
CA LEU A 185 10.02 -15.00 6.08
C LEU A 185 10.48 -16.22 5.29
N SER A 186 10.94 -17.29 5.95
CA SER A 186 11.27 -18.55 5.27
C SER A 186 10.02 -19.26 4.74
N THR A 187 8.84 -18.93 5.25
CA THR A 187 7.56 -19.49 4.80
C THR A 187 6.90 -18.68 3.69
N VAL A 188 7.37 -17.46 3.42
CA VAL A 188 6.89 -16.62 2.32
C VAL A 188 7.65 -17.01 1.05
N GLY A 189 6.94 -17.28 -0.02
CA GLY A 189 7.56 -17.58 -1.32
C GLY A 189 8.44 -16.43 -1.80
N SER A 190 9.42 -16.76 -2.66
CA SER A 190 10.25 -15.72 -3.31
C SER A 190 9.38 -14.82 -4.18
N PRO A 191 9.52 -13.50 -4.07
CA PRO A 191 8.79 -12.54 -4.90
C PRO A 191 9.20 -12.61 -6.38
#